data_cc9aaa3ff546d40e46b004394645cfa0
#
_entry.id   cc9aaa3ff546d40e46b004394645cfa0
#
_cell.length_a   1.000
_cell.length_b   1.000
_cell.length_c   1.000
_cell.angle_alpha   90.00
_cell.angle_beta   90.00
_cell.angle_gamma   90.00
#
_symmetry.space_group_name_H-M   'P 1'
#
loop_
_entity.id
_entity.type
_entity.pdbx_description
1 polymer ?
#
loop_
_entity_poly.entity_id
_entity_poly.type
_entity_poly.pdbx_seq_one_letter_code
_entity_poly.pdbx_strand_id
1 'polypeptide(L)'
;LPPQHDAPPLEMAYVVRFFWPLALIMAVQSGTRPLINIFVARAVDGTEALAVLTIVYALGHIPYGWLNEVRNLPTAFREANNLAKVRRFIFGCGAFSFVWMAAIVWTPAADYILQNWVGISPELAMHCLIPLSIFCGFPIVVSLRSYIHGIGLLQHRTQAMAPSAPSRVATVILVLSALSDTDLHGATRATIALLSGHTVETLVVWWSIRRGGKEIEVTEV
;
A
#
# COMPACT_ATOMS: atom_id res chain seq x y z
N LEU A 1 23.85 -5.24 21.34
CA LEU A 1 24.24 -3.84 21.19
C LEU A 1 24.97 -3.44 22.47
N PRO A 2 26.18 -2.84 22.40
CA PRO A 2 26.84 -2.33 23.59
C PRO A 2 25.97 -1.23 24.21
N PRO A 3 25.91 -1.13 25.55
CA PRO A 3 25.17 -0.07 26.21
C PRO A 3 25.79 1.29 25.84
N GLN A 4 25.00 2.14 25.18
CA GLN A 4 25.39 3.53 24.92
C GLN A 4 25.19 4.32 26.23
N HIS A 5 26.25 4.47 27.00
CA HIS A 5 26.20 5.20 28.27
C HIS A 5 26.03 6.73 28.14
N ASP A 6 26.14 7.29 26.92
CA ASP A 6 26.14 8.75 26.67
C ASP A 6 24.98 9.21 25.75
N ALA A 7 23.94 8.39 25.56
CA ALA A 7 22.77 8.85 24.78
C ALA A 7 21.96 9.89 25.60
N PRO A 8 21.69 11.09 25.07
CA PRO A 8 20.87 12.06 25.75
C PRO A 8 19.46 11.47 26.03
N PRO A 9 18.82 11.83 27.17
CA PRO A 9 17.52 11.32 27.53
C PRO A 9 16.52 11.65 26.41
N LEU A 10 15.72 10.65 26.00
CA LEU A 10 14.67 10.80 24.99
C LEU A 10 13.58 11.74 25.55
N GLU A 11 13.50 12.94 25.01
CA GLU A 11 12.41 13.86 25.32
C GLU A 11 11.08 13.32 24.79
N MET A 12 10.05 13.29 25.62
CA MET A 12 8.70 12.86 25.25
C MET A 12 8.16 13.66 24.06
N ALA A 13 8.45 14.97 23.99
CA ALA A 13 8.07 15.83 22.88
C ALA A 13 8.66 15.35 21.53
N TYR A 14 9.91 14.90 21.51
CA TYR A 14 10.54 14.33 20.32
C TYR A 14 9.85 13.02 19.91
N VAL A 15 9.56 12.13 20.87
CA VAL A 15 8.88 10.85 20.61
C VAL A 15 7.50 11.10 19.98
N VAL A 16 6.69 11.96 20.58
CA VAL A 16 5.36 12.31 20.05
C VAL A 16 5.48 12.91 18.65
N ARG A 17 6.38 13.86 18.44
CA ARG A 17 6.57 14.51 17.14
C ARG A 17 7.02 13.54 16.05
N PHE A 18 7.79 12.51 16.40
CA PHE A 18 8.22 11.47 15.46
C PHE A 18 7.11 10.47 15.15
N PHE A 19 6.36 10.01 16.17
CA PHE A 19 5.37 8.95 16.00
C PHE A 19 4.00 9.44 15.51
N TRP A 20 3.61 10.68 15.82
CA TRP A 20 2.30 11.22 15.42
C TRP A 20 2.01 11.09 13.91
N PRO A 21 2.92 11.47 12.99
CA PRO A 21 2.67 11.31 11.55
C PRO A 21 2.50 9.85 11.14
N LEU A 22 3.24 8.94 11.76
CA LEU A 22 3.13 7.50 11.48
C LEU A 22 1.80 6.95 11.97
N ALA A 23 1.36 7.35 13.16
CA ALA A 23 0.05 6.97 13.71
C ALA A 23 -1.09 7.46 12.81
N LEU A 24 -1.01 8.71 12.32
CA LEU A 24 -1.97 9.25 11.37
C LEU A 24 -2.02 8.44 10.07
N ILE A 25 -0.87 8.12 9.50
CA ILE A 25 -0.78 7.29 8.29
C ILE A 25 -1.44 5.93 8.53
N MET A 26 -1.17 5.27 9.64
CA MET A 26 -1.76 3.97 9.97
C MET A 26 -3.27 4.06 10.17
N ALA A 27 -3.76 5.08 10.89
CA ALA A 27 -5.18 5.28 11.10
C ALA A 27 -5.94 5.49 9.78
N VAL A 28 -5.40 6.33 8.89
CA VAL A 28 -5.99 6.59 7.57
C VAL A 28 -5.95 5.34 6.69
N GLN A 29 -4.86 4.58 6.72
CA GLN A 29 -4.76 3.33 5.97
C GLN A 29 -5.81 2.31 6.42
N SER A 30 -6.01 2.17 7.74
CA SER A 30 -7.02 1.29 8.30
C SER A 30 -8.45 1.73 7.95
N GLY A 31 -8.71 3.04 7.89
CA GLY A 31 -10.01 3.61 7.56
C GLY A 31 -10.36 3.57 6.07
N THR A 32 -9.40 3.38 5.18
CA THR A 32 -9.64 3.44 3.74
C THR A 32 -10.57 2.33 3.24
N ARG A 33 -10.42 1.08 3.71
CA ARG A 33 -11.29 -0.03 3.31
C ARG A 33 -12.75 0.16 3.78
N PRO A 34 -13.03 0.48 5.06
CA PRO A 34 -14.38 0.84 5.50
C PRO A 34 -15.01 1.96 4.67
N LEU A 35 -14.24 3.00 4.32
CA LEU A 35 -14.73 4.08 3.48
C LEU A 35 -15.16 3.57 2.10
N ILE A 36 -14.34 2.78 1.43
CA ILE A 36 -14.68 2.16 0.14
C ILE A 36 -15.94 1.31 0.27
N ASN A 37 -16.04 0.49 1.31
CA ASN A 37 -17.21 -0.38 1.52
C ASN A 37 -18.51 0.42 1.68
N ILE A 38 -18.47 1.59 2.34
CA ILE A 38 -19.64 2.49 2.45
C ILE A 38 -20.07 3.02 1.08
N PHE A 39 -19.11 3.39 0.22
CA PHE A 39 -19.42 3.84 -1.14
C PHE A 39 -20.02 2.71 -1.98
N VAL A 40 -19.41 1.53 -1.94
CA VAL A 40 -19.85 0.37 -2.70
C VAL A 40 -21.23 -0.11 -2.24
N ALA A 41 -21.49 -0.14 -0.92
CA ALA A 41 -22.78 -0.55 -0.36
C ALA A 41 -23.97 0.28 -0.86
N ARG A 42 -23.73 1.51 -1.33
CA ARG A 42 -24.75 2.42 -1.86
C ARG A 42 -25.01 2.24 -3.37
N ALA A 43 -24.20 1.44 -4.05
CA ALA A 43 -24.39 1.13 -5.47
C ALA A 43 -25.57 0.16 -5.67
N VAL A 44 -26.10 0.09 -6.89
CA VAL A 44 -27.22 -0.80 -7.25
C VAL A 44 -26.85 -2.28 -7.01
N ASP A 45 -25.60 -2.65 -7.31
CA ASP A 45 -25.01 -3.96 -7.11
C ASP A 45 -24.32 -4.12 -5.74
N GLY A 46 -24.60 -3.25 -4.78
CA GLY A 46 -23.83 -3.05 -3.54
C GLY A 46 -23.59 -4.32 -2.74
N THR A 47 -24.61 -5.17 -2.56
CA THR A 47 -24.47 -6.41 -1.76
C THR A 47 -23.52 -7.41 -2.45
N GLU A 48 -23.69 -7.59 -3.76
CA GLU A 48 -22.84 -8.48 -4.56
C GLU A 48 -21.40 -7.94 -4.63
N ALA A 49 -21.26 -6.65 -4.91
CA ALA A 49 -19.97 -5.99 -4.99
C ALA A 49 -19.19 -6.08 -3.66
N LEU A 50 -19.86 -5.99 -2.51
CA LEU A 50 -19.22 -6.20 -1.19
C LEU A 50 -18.77 -7.65 -0.99
N ALA A 51 -19.57 -8.64 -1.44
CA ALA A 51 -19.18 -10.05 -1.39
C ALA A 51 -17.93 -10.29 -2.25
N VAL A 52 -17.93 -9.80 -3.49
CA VAL A 52 -16.77 -9.85 -4.39
C VAL A 52 -15.55 -9.17 -3.75
N LEU A 53 -15.67 -7.96 -3.20
CA LEU A 53 -14.57 -7.24 -2.55
C LEU A 53 -14.00 -8.01 -1.37
N THR A 54 -14.83 -8.67 -0.57
CA THR A 54 -14.35 -9.47 0.58
C THR A 54 -13.43 -10.59 0.10
N ILE A 55 -13.83 -11.30 -0.95
CA ILE A 55 -13.03 -12.39 -1.54
C ILE A 55 -11.75 -11.84 -2.16
N VAL A 56 -11.87 -10.77 -2.96
CA VAL A 56 -10.74 -10.12 -3.64
C VAL A 56 -9.73 -9.57 -2.65
N TYR A 57 -10.16 -8.96 -1.54
CA TYR A 57 -9.26 -8.49 -0.49
C TYR A 57 -8.56 -9.64 0.23
N ALA A 58 -9.26 -10.73 0.51
CA ALA A 58 -8.68 -11.88 1.17
C ALA A 58 -7.60 -12.54 0.29
N LEU A 59 -7.94 -12.88 -0.95
CA LEU A 59 -7.02 -13.54 -1.87
C LEU A 59 -5.92 -12.59 -2.37
N GLY A 60 -6.29 -11.37 -2.76
CA GLY A 60 -5.37 -10.40 -3.32
C GLY A 60 -4.32 -9.91 -2.32
N HIS A 61 -4.62 -9.93 -1.00
CA HIS A 61 -3.67 -9.48 0.02
C HIS A 61 -2.55 -10.50 0.29
N ILE A 62 -2.79 -11.78 0.08
CA ILE A 62 -1.82 -12.85 0.38
C ILE A 62 -0.47 -12.62 -0.33
N PRO A 63 -0.41 -12.36 -1.65
CA PRO A 63 0.86 -12.23 -2.35
C PRO A 63 1.67 -10.98 -1.99
N TYR A 64 1.06 -9.91 -1.49
CA TYR A 64 1.76 -8.64 -1.24
C TYR A 64 1.72 -8.13 0.19
N GLY A 65 0.89 -8.73 1.07
CA GLY A 65 0.73 -8.25 2.45
C GLY A 65 2.05 -8.14 3.21
N TRP A 66 2.92 -9.13 3.03
CA TRP A 66 4.24 -9.18 3.64
C TRP A 66 5.22 -8.10 3.09
N LEU A 67 4.98 -7.54 1.89
CA LEU A 67 5.81 -6.47 1.33
C LEU A 67 5.73 -5.16 2.15
N ASN A 68 4.74 -5.01 3.02
CA ASN A 68 4.68 -3.87 3.91
C ASN A 68 5.82 -3.90 4.96
N GLU A 69 6.27 -5.09 5.34
CA GLU A 69 7.33 -5.26 6.36
C GLU A 69 8.72 -4.96 5.82
N VAL A 70 8.94 -5.05 4.50
CA VAL A 70 10.25 -4.73 3.90
C VAL A 70 10.64 -3.26 4.04
N ARG A 71 9.71 -2.38 4.43
CA ARG A 71 9.99 -0.97 4.77
C ARG A 71 11.01 -0.81 5.91
N ASN A 72 11.18 -1.83 6.75
CA ASN A 72 12.10 -1.81 7.87
C ASN A 72 13.56 -2.13 7.45
N LEU A 73 13.78 -2.68 6.25
CA LEU A 73 15.09 -3.08 5.77
C LEU A 73 16.07 -1.89 5.59
N PRO A 74 15.68 -0.73 5.01
CA PRO A 74 16.59 0.40 4.90
C PRO A 74 17.12 0.89 6.26
N THR A 75 16.30 0.84 7.31
CA THR A 75 16.73 1.24 8.68
C THR A 75 17.60 0.19 9.35
N ALA A 76 17.39 -1.10 9.07
CA ALA A 76 18.20 -2.20 9.59
C ALA A 76 19.59 -2.25 8.93
N PHE A 77 19.69 -1.92 7.64
CA PHE A 77 20.93 -1.98 6.84
C PHE A 77 21.36 -0.57 6.40
N ARG A 78 21.73 0.28 7.38
CA ARG A 78 21.98 1.72 7.20
C ARG A 78 23.19 2.07 6.34
N GLU A 79 24.15 1.16 6.18
CA GLU A 79 25.38 1.41 5.41
C GLU A 79 25.06 1.66 3.94
N ALA A 80 25.69 2.69 3.36
CA ALA A 80 25.45 3.13 1.98
C ALA A 80 25.62 1.99 0.96
N ASN A 81 26.62 1.13 1.14
CA ASN A 81 26.88 -0.03 0.27
C ASN A 81 25.76 -1.08 0.33
N ASN A 82 24.99 -1.14 1.42
CA ASN A 82 23.91 -2.08 1.59
C ASN A 82 22.58 -1.55 1.03
N LEU A 83 22.35 -0.24 0.99
CA LEU A 83 21.10 0.34 0.49
C LEU A 83 20.79 -0.04 -0.97
N ALA A 84 21.82 -0.12 -1.82
CA ALA A 84 21.63 -0.58 -3.20
C ALA A 84 21.19 -2.05 -3.27
N LYS A 85 21.73 -2.90 -2.40
CA LYS A 85 21.34 -4.32 -2.29
C LYS A 85 19.92 -4.45 -1.73
N VAL A 86 19.60 -3.69 -0.68
CA VAL A 86 18.27 -3.62 -0.08
C VAL A 86 17.23 -3.20 -1.12
N ARG A 87 17.51 -2.16 -1.90
CA ARG A 87 16.64 -1.73 -2.99
C ARG A 87 16.39 -2.85 -4.00
N ARG A 88 17.44 -3.53 -4.48
CA ARG A 88 17.30 -4.65 -5.44
C ARG A 88 16.49 -5.79 -4.83
N PHE A 89 16.71 -6.10 -3.57
CA PHE A 89 15.95 -7.13 -2.85
C PHE A 89 14.47 -6.78 -2.76
N ILE A 90 14.11 -5.57 -2.33
CA ILE A 90 12.71 -5.12 -2.20
C ILE A 90 11.99 -5.19 -3.56
N PHE A 91 12.63 -4.69 -4.64
CA PHE A 91 12.03 -4.78 -5.97
C PHE A 91 11.98 -6.22 -6.50
N GLY A 92 12.96 -7.06 -6.17
CA GLY A 92 12.92 -8.50 -6.47
C GLY A 92 11.73 -9.18 -5.78
N CYS A 93 11.48 -8.88 -4.52
CA CYS A 93 10.31 -9.36 -3.78
C CYS A 93 8.99 -8.88 -4.41
N GLY A 94 8.92 -7.61 -4.83
CA GLY A 94 7.76 -7.06 -5.53
C GLY A 94 7.50 -7.76 -6.86
N ALA A 95 8.56 -7.96 -7.67
CA ALA A 95 8.48 -8.68 -8.94
C ALA A 95 8.06 -10.14 -8.75
N PHE A 96 8.61 -10.83 -7.77
CA PHE A 96 8.22 -12.19 -7.41
C PHE A 96 6.74 -12.28 -7.05
N SER A 97 6.27 -11.39 -6.17
CA SER A 97 4.85 -11.35 -5.78
C SER A 97 3.93 -11.03 -6.95
N PHE A 98 4.35 -10.11 -7.85
CA PHE A 98 3.62 -9.80 -9.08
C PHE A 98 3.50 -11.02 -10.00
N VAL A 99 4.62 -11.68 -10.30
CA VAL A 99 4.66 -12.87 -11.18
C VAL A 99 3.82 -14.00 -10.59
N TRP A 100 3.93 -14.25 -9.29
CA TRP A 100 3.12 -15.26 -8.60
C TRP A 100 1.63 -14.94 -8.71
N MET A 101 1.24 -13.71 -8.41
CA MET A 101 -0.16 -13.32 -8.49
C MET A 101 -0.69 -13.37 -9.91
N ALA A 102 0.09 -12.89 -10.89
CA ALA A 102 -0.25 -12.96 -12.31
C ALA A 102 -0.41 -14.42 -12.79
N ALA A 103 0.48 -15.31 -12.36
CA ALA A 103 0.41 -16.73 -12.69
C ALA A 103 -0.87 -17.40 -12.14
N ILE A 104 -1.38 -16.96 -11.00
CA ILE A 104 -2.65 -17.45 -10.46
C ILE A 104 -3.82 -16.80 -11.22
N VAL A 105 -3.85 -15.47 -11.30
CA VAL A 105 -5.03 -14.72 -11.76
C VAL A 105 -5.26 -14.82 -13.26
N TRP A 106 -4.20 -14.89 -14.06
CA TRP A 106 -4.28 -14.92 -15.53
C TRP A 106 -4.25 -16.32 -16.13
N THR A 107 -4.45 -17.35 -15.30
CA THR A 107 -4.58 -18.74 -15.72
C THR A 107 -5.89 -19.35 -15.19
N PRO A 108 -6.29 -20.52 -15.67
CA PRO A 108 -7.46 -21.24 -15.13
C PRO A 108 -7.38 -21.55 -13.62
N ALA A 109 -6.23 -21.34 -13.01
CA ALA A 109 -6.05 -21.53 -11.56
C ALA A 109 -6.94 -20.60 -10.73
N ALA A 110 -7.22 -19.38 -11.22
CA ALA A 110 -8.13 -18.45 -10.54
C ALA A 110 -9.53 -19.05 -10.39
N ASP A 111 -10.10 -19.53 -11.48
CA ASP A 111 -11.43 -20.15 -11.47
C ASP A 111 -11.47 -21.39 -10.58
N TYR A 112 -10.44 -22.22 -10.65
CA TYR A 112 -10.33 -23.40 -9.80
C TYR A 112 -10.28 -23.04 -8.31
N ILE A 113 -9.48 -22.03 -7.93
CA ILE A 113 -9.37 -21.57 -6.53
C ILE A 113 -10.70 -20.97 -6.07
N LEU A 114 -11.31 -20.09 -6.87
CA LEU A 114 -12.56 -19.44 -6.53
C LEU A 114 -13.71 -20.41 -6.35
N GLN A 115 -13.86 -21.37 -7.26
CA GLN A 115 -15.00 -22.30 -7.25
C GLN A 115 -14.78 -23.48 -6.30
N ASN A 116 -13.56 -24.06 -6.21
CA ASN A 116 -13.33 -25.29 -5.46
C ASN A 116 -12.77 -25.05 -4.06
N TRP A 117 -11.95 -24.02 -3.83
CA TRP A 117 -11.38 -23.73 -2.51
C TRP A 117 -12.19 -22.71 -1.74
N VAL A 118 -12.64 -21.64 -2.42
CA VAL A 118 -13.50 -20.61 -1.81
C VAL A 118 -14.95 -21.05 -1.81
N GLY A 119 -15.37 -21.88 -2.79
CA GLY A 119 -16.70 -22.47 -2.87
C GLY A 119 -17.79 -21.50 -3.37
N ILE A 120 -17.43 -20.52 -4.21
CA ILE A 120 -18.41 -19.55 -4.76
C ILE A 120 -18.97 -20.02 -6.10
N SER A 121 -20.14 -19.45 -6.45
CA SER A 121 -20.78 -19.73 -7.73
C SER A 121 -19.92 -19.26 -8.92
N PRO A 122 -20.04 -19.91 -10.11
CA PRO A 122 -19.32 -19.46 -11.30
C PRO A 122 -19.61 -18.02 -11.70
N GLU A 123 -20.83 -17.54 -11.48
CA GLU A 123 -21.21 -16.14 -11.74
C GLU A 123 -20.43 -15.18 -10.86
N LEU A 124 -20.36 -15.43 -9.56
CA LEU A 124 -19.62 -14.59 -8.62
C LEU A 124 -18.11 -14.67 -8.88
N ALA A 125 -17.59 -15.82 -9.31
CA ALA A 125 -16.20 -15.99 -9.69
C ALA A 125 -15.82 -15.09 -10.88
N MET A 126 -16.66 -14.99 -11.90
CA MET A 126 -16.43 -14.08 -13.04
C MET A 126 -16.29 -12.62 -12.60
N HIS A 127 -17.12 -12.16 -11.65
CA HIS A 127 -17.02 -10.80 -11.11
C HIS A 127 -15.75 -10.56 -10.26
N CYS A 128 -15.09 -11.61 -9.77
CA CYS A 128 -13.81 -11.51 -9.05
C CYS A 128 -12.59 -11.34 -9.98
N LEU A 129 -12.63 -11.82 -11.22
CA LEU A 129 -11.44 -11.89 -12.09
C LEU A 129 -10.87 -10.51 -12.44
N ILE A 130 -11.72 -9.54 -12.80
CA ILE A 130 -11.26 -8.18 -13.15
C ILE A 130 -10.65 -7.49 -11.93
N PRO A 131 -11.32 -7.42 -10.76
CA PRO A 131 -10.70 -6.88 -9.55
C PRO A 131 -9.39 -7.57 -9.16
N LEU A 132 -9.30 -8.91 -9.23
CA LEU A 132 -8.06 -9.65 -8.96
C LEU A 132 -6.95 -9.30 -9.96
N SER A 133 -7.28 -9.11 -11.23
CA SER A 133 -6.32 -8.68 -12.26
C SER A 133 -5.74 -7.30 -11.94
N ILE A 134 -6.56 -6.37 -11.45
CA ILE A 134 -6.10 -5.05 -10.98
C ILE A 134 -5.21 -5.21 -9.75
N PHE A 135 -5.53 -6.15 -8.85
CA PHE A 135 -4.71 -6.45 -7.68
C PHE A 135 -3.31 -6.95 -8.03
N CYS A 136 -3.07 -7.49 -9.21
CA CYS A 136 -1.73 -7.83 -9.68
C CYS A 136 -0.78 -6.61 -9.72
N GLY A 137 -1.30 -5.39 -9.85
CA GLY A 137 -0.51 -4.17 -9.78
C GLY A 137 -0.03 -3.79 -8.36
N PHE A 138 -0.68 -4.28 -7.30
CA PHE A 138 -0.36 -3.90 -5.91
C PHE A 138 1.05 -4.28 -5.47
N PRO A 139 1.61 -5.46 -5.75
CA PRO A 139 2.97 -5.80 -5.36
C PRO A 139 4.01 -4.78 -5.83
N ILE A 140 3.85 -4.25 -7.04
CA ILE A 140 4.77 -3.25 -7.61
C ILE A 140 4.64 -1.93 -6.84
N VAL A 141 3.41 -1.43 -6.67
CA VAL A 141 3.16 -0.16 -5.97
C VAL A 141 3.53 -0.26 -4.50
N VAL A 142 3.20 -1.37 -3.83
CA VAL A 142 3.50 -1.57 -2.41
C VAL A 142 4.99 -1.73 -2.16
N SER A 143 5.75 -2.43 -3.02
CA SER A 143 7.20 -2.55 -2.88
C SER A 143 7.89 -1.19 -3.04
N LEU A 144 7.48 -0.39 -4.03
CA LEU A 144 7.98 0.96 -4.23
C LEU A 144 7.66 1.86 -3.01
N ARG A 145 6.41 1.83 -2.55
CA ARG A 145 5.97 2.55 -1.37
C ARG A 145 6.79 2.17 -0.14
N SER A 146 6.94 0.87 0.11
CA SER A 146 7.67 0.36 1.27
C SER A 146 9.13 0.79 1.26
N TYR A 147 9.80 0.77 0.10
CA TYR A 147 11.15 1.28 -0.06
C TYR A 147 11.25 2.77 0.28
N ILE A 148 10.36 3.60 -0.29
CA ILE A 148 10.37 5.05 -0.08
C ILE A 148 10.06 5.40 1.39
N HIS A 149 9.07 4.72 2.00
CA HIS A 149 8.78 4.88 3.42
C HIS A 149 10.00 4.50 4.30
N GLY A 150 10.69 3.39 3.95
CA GLY A 150 11.90 2.97 4.64
C GLY A 150 13.01 4.01 4.58
N ILE A 151 13.21 4.66 3.43
CA ILE A 151 14.15 5.79 3.30
C ILE A 151 13.72 6.99 4.14
N GLY A 152 12.42 7.33 4.14
CA GLY A 152 11.87 8.40 4.99
C GLY A 152 12.10 8.16 6.49
N LEU A 153 11.93 6.92 6.94
CA LEU A 153 12.22 6.51 8.31
C LEU A 153 13.71 6.60 8.62
N LEU A 154 14.58 6.11 7.72
CA LEU A 154 16.03 6.17 7.85
C LEU A 154 16.53 7.61 8.00
N GLN A 155 15.92 8.56 7.28
CA GLN A 155 16.24 9.98 7.30
C GLN A 155 15.54 10.76 8.42
N HIS A 156 14.79 10.09 9.32
CA HIS A 156 13.99 10.72 10.37
C HIS A 156 12.97 11.77 9.87
N ARG A 157 12.49 11.63 8.61
CA ARG A 157 11.58 12.59 7.95
C ARG A 157 10.11 12.18 8.00
N THR A 158 9.65 11.70 9.14
CA THR A 158 8.26 11.23 9.31
C THR A 158 7.24 12.32 9.05
N GLN A 159 7.54 13.57 9.39
CA GLN A 159 6.65 14.71 9.13
C GLN A 159 6.45 14.98 7.63
N ALA A 160 7.50 14.80 6.81
CA ALA A 160 7.39 14.93 5.36
C ALA A 160 6.47 13.86 4.74
N MET A 161 6.26 12.75 5.44
CA MET A 161 5.38 11.66 4.99
C MET A 161 3.90 11.90 5.34
N ALA A 162 3.59 12.76 6.31
CA ALA A 162 2.23 12.99 6.80
C ALA A 162 1.20 13.36 5.72
N PRO A 163 1.51 14.18 4.68
CA PRO A 163 0.56 14.53 3.62
C PRO A 163 0.10 13.35 2.76
N SER A 164 0.82 12.23 2.78
CA SER A 164 0.49 11.04 1.98
C SER A 164 -0.84 10.40 2.38
N ALA A 165 -1.15 10.40 3.68
CA ALA A 165 -2.35 9.79 4.20
C ALA A 165 -3.64 10.50 3.71
N PRO A 166 -3.80 11.84 3.87
CA PRO A 166 -4.96 12.53 3.33
C PRO A 166 -5.02 12.51 1.79
N SER A 167 -3.87 12.54 1.09
CA SER A 167 -3.85 12.44 -0.37
C SER A 167 -4.41 11.10 -0.88
N ARG A 168 -4.13 9.99 -0.17
CA ARG A 168 -4.71 8.69 -0.48
C ARG A 168 -6.23 8.70 -0.36
N VAL A 169 -6.77 9.19 0.77
CA VAL A 169 -8.22 9.25 0.99
C VAL A 169 -8.90 10.14 -0.05
N ALA A 170 -8.35 11.32 -0.29
CA ALA A 170 -8.87 12.24 -1.31
C ALA A 170 -8.90 11.58 -2.69
N THR A 171 -7.83 10.88 -3.08
CA THR A 171 -7.77 10.15 -4.36
C THR A 171 -8.82 9.05 -4.43
N VAL A 172 -8.98 8.25 -3.36
CA VAL A 172 -10.00 7.19 -3.32
C VAL A 172 -11.39 7.77 -3.51
N ILE A 173 -11.73 8.85 -2.80
CA ILE A 173 -13.04 9.52 -2.93
C ILE A 173 -13.23 10.07 -4.34
N LEU A 174 -12.23 10.77 -4.88
CA LEU A 174 -12.29 11.34 -6.23
C LEU A 174 -12.50 10.26 -7.30
N VAL A 175 -11.74 9.16 -7.24
CA VAL A 175 -11.86 8.07 -8.21
C VAL A 175 -13.20 7.35 -8.08
N LEU A 176 -13.66 7.05 -6.85
CA LEU A 176 -14.98 6.46 -6.63
C LEU A 176 -16.09 7.36 -7.17
N SER A 177 -16.01 8.67 -6.93
CA SER A 177 -17.00 9.64 -7.45
C SER A 177 -16.94 9.75 -8.96
N ALA A 178 -15.74 9.76 -9.56
CA ALA A 178 -15.59 9.85 -11.02
C ALA A 178 -16.08 8.57 -11.74
N LEU A 179 -16.01 7.43 -11.07
CA LEU A 179 -16.48 6.15 -11.62
C LEU A 179 -17.92 5.81 -11.23
N SER A 180 -18.62 6.68 -10.48
CA SER A 180 -20.00 6.41 -10.01
C SER A 180 -20.98 6.15 -11.15
N ASP A 181 -20.82 6.90 -12.23
CA ASP A 181 -21.73 6.89 -13.39
C ASP A 181 -21.28 5.92 -14.52
N THR A 182 -20.28 5.08 -14.24
CA THR A 182 -19.81 4.08 -15.20
C THR A 182 -20.56 2.75 -15.03
N ASP A 183 -20.63 1.94 -16.10
CA ASP A 183 -21.23 0.60 -16.07
C ASP A 183 -20.33 -0.45 -15.42
N LEU A 184 -19.21 -0.03 -14.79
CA LEU A 184 -18.29 -0.93 -14.12
C LEU A 184 -18.93 -1.50 -12.85
N HIS A 185 -18.74 -2.79 -12.61
CA HIS A 185 -19.14 -3.45 -11.36
C HIS A 185 -18.52 -2.76 -10.14
N GLY A 186 -19.27 -2.61 -9.05
CA GLY A 186 -18.85 -1.88 -7.86
C GLY A 186 -17.53 -2.33 -7.28
N ALA A 187 -17.22 -3.62 -7.28
CA ALA A 187 -15.94 -4.17 -6.83
C ALA A 187 -14.77 -3.72 -7.72
N THR A 188 -14.97 -3.62 -9.03
CA THR A 188 -13.95 -3.13 -9.97
C THR A 188 -13.64 -1.67 -9.71
N ARG A 189 -14.68 -0.82 -9.57
CA ARG A 189 -14.52 0.60 -9.21
C ARG A 189 -13.74 0.78 -7.92
N ALA A 190 -14.09 0.00 -6.91
CA ALA A 190 -13.41 0.02 -5.61
C ALA A 190 -11.93 -0.36 -5.70
N THR A 191 -11.60 -1.38 -6.47
CA THR A 191 -10.22 -1.84 -6.63
C THR A 191 -9.36 -0.84 -7.40
N ILE A 192 -9.91 -0.22 -8.45
CA ILE A 192 -9.27 0.88 -9.18
C ILE A 192 -8.98 2.04 -8.22
N ALA A 193 -9.98 2.46 -7.44
CA ALA A 193 -9.84 3.56 -6.49
C ALA A 193 -8.76 3.25 -5.43
N LEU A 194 -8.74 2.03 -4.92
CA LEU A 194 -7.74 1.59 -3.93
C LEU A 194 -6.32 1.61 -4.51
N LEU A 195 -6.11 1.08 -5.72
CA LEU A 195 -4.81 1.09 -6.39
C LEU A 195 -4.34 2.51 -6.70
N SER A 196 -5.25 3.35 -7.21
CA SER A 196 -4.97 4.77 -7.48
C SER A 196 -4.56 5.50 -6.20
N GLY A 197 -5.26 5.28 -5.09
CA GLY A 197 -4.93 5.83 -3.80
C GLY A 197 -3.53 5.45 -3.32
N HIS A 198 -3.14 4.17 -3.44
CA HIS A 198 -1.78 3.71 -3.10
C HIS A 198 -0.72 4.33 -4.00
N THR A 199 -1.02 4.48 -5.29
CA THR A 199 -0.10 5.09 -6.27
C THR A 199 0.15 6.56 -5.93
N VAL A 200 -0.92 7.33 -5.70
CA VAL A 200 -0.79 8.76 -5.34
C VAL A 200 -0.10 8.93 -3.99
N GLU A 201 -0.44 8.13 -2.98
CA GLU A 201 0.28 8.09 -1.69
C GLU A 201 1.78 7.92 -1.92
N THR A 202 2.17 6.95 -2.75
CA THR A 202 3.58 6.65 -3.05
C THR A 202 4.28 7.84 -3.72
N LEU A 203 3.62 8.47 -4.70
CA LEU A 203 4.15 9.64 -5.41
C LEU A 203 4.31 10.85 -4.48
N VAL A 204 3.35 11.09 -3.59
CA VAL A 204 3.40 12.19 -2.61
C VAL A 204 4.56 11.99 -1.64
N VAL A 205 4.73 10.79 -1.08
CA VAL A 205 5.87 10.50 -0.19
C VAL A 205 7.20 10.67 -0.92
N TRP A 206 7.31 10.11 -2.12
CA TRP A 206 8.52 10.24 -2.92
C TRP A 206 8.89 11.71 -3.21
N TRP A 207 7.91 12.51 -3.59
CA TRP A 207 8.12 13.92 -3.86
C TRP A 207 8.49 14.73 -2.60
N SER A 208 7.81 14.46 -1.47
CA SER A 208 8.08 15.11 -0.19
C SER A 208 9.49 14.82 0.33
N ILE A 209 9.96 13.57 0.20
CA ILE A 209 11.31 13.18 0.60
C ILE A 209 12.35 13.84 -0.31
N ARG A 210 12.11 13.91 -1.63
CA ARG A 210 13.05 14.53 -2.57
C ARG A 210 13.17 16.04 -2.36
N ARG A 211 12.08 16.76 -2.10
CA ARG A 211 12.13 18.21 -1.85
C ARG A 211 12.92 18.57 -0.60
N GLY A 212 12.78 17.83 0.46
CA GLY A 212 13.55 18.04 1.68
C GLY A 212 15.02 17.63 1.60
N GLY A 213 15.46 16.89 0.56
CA GLY A 213 16.86 16.48 0.38
C GLY A 213 17.81 17.60 -0.05
N LYS A 214 17.30 18.74 -0.49
CA LYS A 214 18.13 19.89 -0.88
C LYS A 214 18.64 20.75 0.30
N GLU A 215 18.11 20.53 1.52
CA GLU A 215 18.48 21.33 2.70
C GLU A 215 19.60 20.70 3.57
N ILE A 216 20.08 19.50 3.26
CA ILE A 216 21.06 18.78 4.14
C ILE A 216 22.51 18.85 3.64
N GLU A 217 22.79 19.46 2.50
CA GLU A 217 24.18 19.60 1.99
C GLU A 217 25.02 20.68 2.71
N VAL A 218 24.50 21.35 3.76
CA VAL A 218 25.14 22.52 4.37
C VAL A 218 25.56 22.33 5.83
N THR A 219 25.44 21.14 6.42
CA THR A 219 25.88 20.95 7.82
C THR A 219 26.70 19.68 7.99
N GLU A 220 27.84 19.58 7.30
CA GLU A 220 28.98 18.85 7.75
C GLU A 220 30.04 19.86 8.24
N VAL A 221 30.07 20.12 9.54
CA VAL A 221 31.24 20.60 10.29
C VAL A 221 31.43 19.69 11.46
#